data_86a389d86346bc3d3fd579d88cd7aa29
#
_entry.id   86a389d86346bc3d3fd579d88cd7aa29
#
_cell.length_a   1.000
_cell.length_b   1.000
_cell.length_c   1.000
_cell.angle_alpha   90.00
_cell.angle_beta   90.00
_cell.angle_gamma   90.00
#
_symmetry.space_group_name_H-M   'P 1'
#
loop_
_entity.id
_entity.type
_entity.pdbx_description
1 polymer ?
#
loop_
_entity_poly.entity_id
_entity_poly.type
_entity_poly.pdbx_seq_one_letter_code
_entity_poly.pdbx_strand_id
1 'polypeptide(L)'
;MWLEKLRWREAWLKLEAAEPATLPPYLGSTIRGALGHLLRTVLCEGSGCGHECQRPDTCRYYSLFERQGDGAKPFILLAPPPPGLEEVAMGGPVNLPYRTGAPHRGETIPALRCEAGWKFNPGGEVRFGLRLMGPISSALAAIIEAVARFGLALGGTQFRLVSARDGARQILYDWRFPAAPVQMPAWQSLTMERETAHRVRIVFLFPAVFKLDRAPTFSPVEFAARFFEHSLGRAVQMYQACSGVRLPWVEAPPVEAALAGHRLFHYELPRHSFRQDKRLDFDGVVGYLDLAGDLGAAMPWARAAEALHFGQKASFGLGKVRALVLE
;
A
#
# COMPACT_ATOMS: atom_id res chain seq x y z
N MET A 1 12.98 14.21 15.66
CA MET A 1 11.72 14.77 15.12
C MET A 1 10.59 13.77 15.38
N TRP A 2 9.28 14.19 15.48
CA TRP A 2 8.17 13.26 15.75
C TRP A 2 8.06 12.14 14.68
N LEU A 3 8.45 12.42 13.46
CA LEU A 3 8.39 11.48 12.33
C LEU A 3 9.28 10.24 12.55
N GLU A 4 10.43 10.38 13.21
CA GLU A 4 11.34 9.27 13.56
C GLU A 4 10.73 8.34 14.64
N LYS A 5 9.73 8.83 15.38
CA LYS A 5 8.97 8.02 16.33
C LYS A 5 7.90 7.17 15.65
N LEU A 6 7.63 7.40 14.37
CA LEU A 6 6.73 6.56 13.60
C LEU A 6 7.44 5.26 13.25
N ARG A 7 7.09 4.21 13.97
CA ARG A 7 7.72 2.90 13.86
C ARG A 7 6.75 1.87 13.29
N TRP A 8 7.29 0.93 12.55
CA TRP A 8 6.53 -0.20 12.02
C TRP A 8 7.35 -1.48 12.05
N ARG A 9 6.64 -2.60 11.89
CA ARG A 9 7.22 -3.90 11.55
C ARG A 9 6.68 -4.36 10.22
N GLU A 10 7.51 -5.04 9.47
CA GLU A 10 7.19 -5.49 8.11
C GLU A 10 7.53 -6.95 7.93
N ALA A 11 6.63 -7.68 7.28
CA ALA A 11 6.87 -9.05 6.88
C ALA A 11 6.45 -9.25 5.43
N TRP A 12 7.28 -9.98 4.69
CA TRP A 12 7.05 -10.44 3.33
C TRP A 12 6.72 -11.92 3.34
N LEU A 13 5.51 -12.25 2.91
CA LEU A 13 4.98 -13.60 2.86
C LEU A 13 5.11 -14.13 1.43
N LYS A 14 5.64 -15.35 1.31
CA LYS A 14 5.72 -16.11 0.07
C LYS A 14 4.76 -17.27 0.19
N LEU A 15 3.77 -17.32 -0.71
CA LEU A 15 2.79 -18.39 -0.77
C LEU A 15 2.87 -19.14 -2.11
N GLU A 16 2.48 -20.41 -2.10
CA GLU A 16 2.36 -21.26 -3.27
C GLU A 16 0.93 -21.71 -3.49
N ALA A 17 0.49 -21.69 -4.75
CA ALA A 17 -0.81 -22.22 -5.17
C ALA A 17 -0.87 -23.73 -4.99
N ALA A 18 -1.91 -24.25 -4.33
CA ALA A 18 -2.12 -25.68 -4.17
C ALA A 18 -2.62 -26.33 -5.47
N GLU A 19 -3.34 -25.56 -6.28
CA GLU A 19 -3.97 -25.98 -7.54
C GLU A 19 -3.92 -24.82 -8.56
N PRO A 20 -4.27 -25.04 -9.85
CA PRO A 20 -4.30 -24.00 -10.84
C PRO A 20 -5.23 -22.85 -10.42
N ALA A 21 -4.79 -21.62 -10.56
CA ALA A 21 -5.56 -20.43 -10.20
C ALA A 21 -5.48 -19.35 -11.28
N THR A 22 -6.60 -18.64 -11.47
CA THR A 22 -6.64 -17.40 -12.25
C THR A 22 -7.13 -16.28 -11.35
N LEU A 23 -6.31 -15.26 -11.18
CA LEU A 23 -6.60 -14.13 -10.30
C LEU A 23 -6.61 -12.83 -11.09
N PRO A 24 -7.33 -11.79 -10.61
CA PRO A 24 -7.37 -10.49 -11.28
C PRO A 24 -5.98 -9.85 -11.39
N PRO A 25 -5.79 -8.87 -12.29
CA PRO A 25 -4.51 -8.18 -12.44
C PRO A 25 -4.00 -7.56 -11.15
N TYR A 26 -4.89 -6.98 -10.35
CA TYR A 26 -4.57 -6.35 -9.09
C TYR A 26 -4.96 -7.20 -7.89
N LEU A 27 -3.97 -7.73 -7.19
CA LEU A 27 -4.18 -8.66 -6.09
C LEU A 27 -4.46 -8.00 -4.74
N GLY A 28 -4.25 -6.70 -4.60
CA GLY A 28 -4.38 -6.03 -3.30
C GLY A 28 -5.75 -6.20 -2.65
N SER A 29 -6.82 -6.11 -3.43
CA SER A 29 -8.19 -6.35 -2.93
C SER A 29 -8.42 -7.80 -2.55
N THR A 30 -7.94 -8.74 -3.37
CA THR A 30 -8.07 -10.18 -3.16
C THR A 30 -7.32 -10.61 -1.89
N ILE A 31 -6.06 -10.21 -1.76
CA ILE A 31 -5.22 -10.51 -0.58
C ILE A 31 -5.84 -9.90 0.69
N ARG A 32 -6.22 -8.61 0.63
CA ARG A 32 -6.84 -7.95 1.79
C ARG A 32 -8.14 -8.61 2.21
N GLY A 33 -8.97 -9.02 1.25
CA GLY A 33 -10.22 -9.71 1.52
C GLY A 33 -9.98 -11.07 2.19
N ALA A 34 -9.08 -11.88 1.64
CA ALA A 34 -8.72 -13.18 2.18
C ALA A 34 -8.09 -13.08 3.59
N LEU A 35 -7.17 -12.12 3.80
CA LEU A 35 -6.61 -11.82 5.12
C LEU A 35 -7.71 -11.40 6.10
N GLY A 36 -8.61 -10.51 5.68
CA GLY A 36 -9.71 -10.06 6.53
C GLY A 36 -10.62 -11.21 6.96
N HIS A 37 -10.92 -12.14 6.07
CA HIS A 37 -11.71 -13.33 6.39
C HIS A 37 -10.98 -14.24 7.39
N LEU A 38 -9.73 -14.61 7.09
CA LEU A 38 -8.90 -15.44 7.96
C LEU A 38 -8.72 -14.81 9.35
N LEU A 39 -8.32 -13.55 9.41
CA LEU A 39 -7.97 -12.91 10.67
C LEU A 39 -9.18 -12.56 11.53
N ARG A 40 -10.37 -12.45 10.93
CA ARG A 40 -11.62 -12.37 11.70
C ARG A 40 -11.81 -13.59 12.58
N THR A 41 -11.51 -14.77 12.06
CA THR A 41 -11.63 -16.03 12.82
C THR A 41 -10.57 -16.18 13.91
N VAL A 42 -9.35 -15.64 13.68
CA VAL A 42 -8.20 -15.85 14.57
C VAL A 42 -7.98 -14.74 15.58
N LEU A 43 -8.20 -13.48 15.18
CA LEU A 43 -7.90 -12.30 16.01
C LEU A 43 -9.13 -11.69 16.68
N CYS A 44 -10.33 -12.13 16.31
CA CYS A 44 -11.57 -11.65 16.92
C CYS A 44 -11.94 -12.53 18.10
N GLU A 45 -11.92 -11.98 19.30
CA GLU A 45 -12.25 -12.68 20.54
C GLU A 45 -13.76 -12.79 20.80
N GLY A 46 -14.60 -12.21 19.93
CA GLY A 46 -16.06 -12.19 20.09
C GLY A 46 -16.81 -12.74 18.88
N SER A 47 -17.95 -13.39 19.13
CA SER A 47 -18.89 -13.74 18.09
C SER A 47 -19.49 -12.46 17.48
N GLY A 48 -19.25 -12.20 16.18
CA GLY A 48 -19.92 -11.11 15.48
C GLY A 48 -19.08 -9.86 15.18
N CYS A 49 -17.75 -9.91 15.26
CA CYS A 49 -16.92 -8.78 14.82
C CYS A 49 -17.21 -8.39 13.36
N GLY A 50 -17.74 -7.22 13.20
CA GLY A 50 -18.03 -6.50 11.98
C GLY A 50 -18.02 -5.02 12.31
N HIS A 51 -18.90 -4.24 11.69
CA HIS A 51 -19.04 -2.81 12.02
C HIS A 51 -19.47 -2.52 13.47
N GLU A 52 -20.10 -3.50 14.13
CA GLU A 52 -20.62 -3.41 15.50
C GLU A 52 -19.77 -4.26 16.46
N CYS A 53 -18.46 -4.07 16.43
CA CYS A 53 -17.59 -4.76 17.38
C CYS A 53 -17.90 -4.33 18.83
N GLN A 54 -18.22 -5.29 19.69
CA GLN A 54 -18.51 -5.03 21.11
C GLN A 54 -17.28 -4.61 21.92
N ARG A 55 -16.05 -4.82 21.38
CA ARG A 55 -14.78 -4.49 22.02
C ARG A 55 -13.84 -3.76 21.03
N PRO A 56 -14.24 -2.59 20.48
CA PRO A 56 -13.47 -1.91 19.45
C PRO A 56 -12.06 -1.50 19.89
N ASP A 57 -11.87 -1.19 21.17
CA ASP A 57 -10.60 -0.69 21.71
C ASP A 57 -9.56 -1.79 21.90
N THR A 58 -9.97 -3.03 22.15
CA THR A 58 -9.07 -4.17 22.39
C THR A 58 -9.02 -5.16 21.23
N CYS A 59 -10.01 -5.16 20.35
CA CYS A 59 -10.08 -6.09 19.23
C CYS A 59 -9.05 -5.77 18.15
N ARG A 60 -8.04 -6.62 18.01
CA ARG A 60 -6.98 -6.48 17.00
C ARG A 60 -7.53 -6.54 15.58
N TYR A 61 -8.51 -7.40 15.31
CA TYR A 61 -9.17 -7.46 14.01
C TYR A 61 -9.87 -6.13 13.67
N TYR A 62 -10.66 -5.59 14.59
CA TYR A 62 -11.36 -4.32 14.41
C TYR A 62 -10.38 -3.18 14.12
N SER A 63 -9.31 -3.09 14.88
CA SER A 63 -8.28 -2.06 14.71
C SER A 63 -7.60 -2.10 13.34
N LEU A 64 -7.40 -3.30 12.77
CA LEU A 64 -6.77 -3.48 11.45
C LEU A 64 -7.74 -3.23 10.29
N PHE A 65 -8.95 -3.76 10.37
CA PHE A 65 -9.83 -3.89 9.21
C PHE A 65 -11.09 -3.03 9.28
N GLU A 66 -11.68 -2.86 10.45
CA GLU A 66 -13.02 -2.28 10.60
C GLU A 66 -13.03 -0.88 11.21
N ARG A 67 -11.95 -0.46 11.89
CA ARG A 67 -11.89 0.87 12.53
C ARG A 67 -12.40 1.95 11.60
N GLN A 68 -13.48 2.59 12.02
CA GLN A 68 -14.12 3.70 11.31
C GLN A 68 -13.47 5.03 11.69
N GLY A 69 -13.59 6.01 10.83
CA GLY A 69 -13.11 7.38 11.02
C GLY A 69 -12.15 7.84 9.93
N ASP A 70 -11.88 9.12 9.92
CA ASP A 70 -11.01 9.78 8.92
C ASP A 70 -9.50 9.51 9.14
N GLY A 71 -9.17 8.77 10.19
CA GLY A 71 -7.78 8.43 10.52
C GLY A 71 -7.17 7.39 9.59
N ALA A 72 -5.85 7.48 9.39
CA ALA A 72 -5.10 6.46 8.65
C ALA A 72 -5.19 5.11 9.36
N LYS A 73 -5.49 4.05 8.61
CA LYS A 73 -5.41 2.69 9.15
C LYS A 73 -3.94 2.32 9.38
N PRO A 74 -3.57 1.78 10.55
CA PRO A 74 -2.19 1.42 10.86
C PRO A 74 -1.73 0.13 10.16
N PHE A 75 -2.22 -0.11 8.98
CA PHE A 75 -1.99 -1.29 8.15
C PHE A 75 -1.77 -0.87 6.70
N ILE A 76 -0.64 -1.28 6.13
CA ILE A 76 -0.30 -1.09 4.73
C ILE A 76 -0.06 -2.46 4.10
N LEU A 77 -0.77 -2.74 3.02
CA LEU A 77 -0.54 -3.92 2.21
C LEU A 77 0.49 -3.58 1.14
N LEU A 78 1.56 -4.34 1.09
CA LEU A 78 2.56 -4.28 0.03
C LEU A 78 2.21 -5.35 -1.02
N ALA A 79 1.18 -5.07 -1.82
CA ALA A 79 0.70 -5.99 -2.84
C ALA A 79 1.73 -6.16 -3.96
N PRO A 80 1.76 -7.31 -4.67
CA PRO A 80 2.57 -7.44 -5.87
C PRO A 80 2.01 -6.52 -6.96
N PRO A 81 2.87 -5.83 -7.72
CA PRO A 81 2.42 -5.03 -8.86
C PRO A 81 1.78 -5.93 -9.92
N PRO A 82 0.74 -5.47 -10.60
CA PRO A 82 0.29 -6.12 -11.83
C PRO A 82 1.49 -6.32 -12.79
N PRO A 83 1.56 -7.46 -13.49
CA PRO A 83 2.71 -7.79 -14.34
C PRO A 83 3.05 -6.66 -15.31
N GLY A 84 4.31 -6.17 -15.29
CA GLY A 84 4.80 -5.09 -16.15
C GLY A 84 4.40 -3.67 -15.75
N LEU A 85 3.55 -3.46 -14.73
CA LEU A 85 3.13 -2.11 -14.34
C LEU A 85 4.29 -1.26 -13.83
N GLU A 86 5.21 -1.84 -13.09
CA GLU A 86 6.38 -1.13 -12.57
C GLU A 86 7.26 -0.58 -13.72
N GLU A 87 7.44 -1.36 -14.78
CA GLU A 87 8.18 -0.93 -15.97
C GLU A 87 7.49 0.27 -16.66
N VAL A 88 6.17 0.18 -16.87
CA VAL A 88 5.38 1.29 -17.43
C VAL A 88 5.46 2.54 -16.56
N ALA A 89 5.34 2.38 -15.24
CA ALA A 89 5.41 3.49 -14.29
C ALA A 89 6.79 4.16 -14.28
N MET A 90 7.86 3.39 -14.47
CA MET A 90 9.24 3.91 -14.55
C MET A 90 9.57 4.58 -15.89
N GLY A 91 8.67 4.56 -16.86
CA GLY A 91 8.86 5.20 -18.16
C GLY A 91 9.10 4.22 -19.32
N GLY A 92 9.03 2.94 -19.07
CA GLY A 92 9.11 1.89 -20.10
C GLY A 92 7.93 1.91 -21.09
N PRO A 93 7.99 1.12 -22.16
CA PRO A 93 6.94 1.07 -23.17
C PRO A 93 5.64 0.50 -22.60
N VAL A 94 4.50 0.99 -23.12
CA VAL A 94 3.20 0.40 -22.84
C VAL A 94 2.95 -0.71 -23.85
N ASN A 95 3.24 -1.94 -23.40
CA ASN A 95 3.04 -3.16 -24.19
C ASN A 95 1.99 -4.05 -23.53
N LEU A 96 1.56 -5.11 -24.22
CA LEU A 96 0.69 -6.10 -23.59
C LEU A 96 1.28 -6.60 -22.25
N PRO A 97 0.47 -6.75 -21.20
CA PRO A 97 -1.02 -6.73 -21.23
C PRO A 97 -1.67 -5.34 -21.05
N TYR A 98 -0.95 -4.25 -21.24
CA TYR A 98 -1.47 -2.89 -21.07
C TYR A 98 -1.93 -2.29 -22.40
N ARG A 99 -3.02 -1.53 -22.31
CA ARG A 99 -3.51 -0.68 -23.40
C ARG A 99 -3.77 0.72 -22.92
N THR A 100 -3.41 1.69 -23.73
CA THR A 100 -3.78 3.09 -23.54
C THR A 100 -5.09 3.39 -24.24
N GLY A 101 -5.90 4.26 -23.61
CA GLY A 101 -7.11 4.83 -24.18
C GLY A 101 -7.04 6.36 -24.23
N ALA A 102 -8.03 6.98 -24.81
CA ALA A 102 -8.19 8.43 -24.75
C ALA A 102 -8.35 8.88 -23.29
N PRO A 103 -7.93 10.12 -22.96
CA PRO A 103 -8.23 10.71 -21.67
C PRO A 103 -9.73 10.71 -21.35
N HIS A 104 -10.11 10.50 -20.11
CA HIS A 104 -11.49 10.66 -19.69
C HIS A 104 -11.92 12.14 -19.85
N ARG A 105 -13.22 12.36 -19.95
CA ARG A 105 -13.76 13.72 -20.14
C ARG A 105 -13.27 14.67 -19.02
N GLY A 106 -12.59 15.74 -19.41
CA GLY A 106 -12.02 16.72 -18.50
C GLY A 106 -10.64 16.39 -17.95
N GLU A 107 -10.03 15.27 -18.36
CA GLU A 107 -8.68 14.89 -18.01
C GLU A 107 -7.68 15.15 -19.15
N THR A 108 -6.40 15.29 -18.78
CA THR A 108 -5.31 15.53 -19.72
C THR A 108 -4.37 14.33 -19.88
N ILE A 109 -4.49 13.32 -19.03
CA ILE A 109 -3.66 12.12 -19.06
C ILE A 109 -4.42 10.95 -19.70
N PRO A 110 -3.75 10.09 -20.49
CA PRO A 110 -4.39 8.95 -21.12
C PRO A 110 -4.83 7.89 -20.12
N ALA A 111 -5.92 7.19 -20.43
CA ALA A 111 -6.33 6.02 -19.67
C ALA A 111 -5.35 4.86 -19.89
N LEU A 112 -5.15 4.02 -18.85
CA LEU A 112 -4.36 2.80 -18.88
C LEU A 112 -5.17 1.66 -18.28
N ARG A 113 -5.28 0.54 -19.01
CA ARG A 113 -5.95 -0.68 -18.55
C ARG A 113 -5.00 -1.86 -18.61
N CYS A 114 -5.13 -2.77 -17.65
CA CYS A 114 -4.49 -4.08 -17.71
C CYS A 114 -5.55 -5.13 -18.09
N GLU A 115 -5.29 -5.85 -19.17
CA GLU A 115 -6.23 -6.84 -19.72
C GLU A 115 -5.92 -8.28 -19.28
N ALA A 116 -4.75 -8.52 -18.65
CA ALA A 116 -4.36 -9.85 -18.21
C ALA A 116 -4.33 -9.97 -16.70
N GLY A 117 -4.92 -11.04 -16.18
CA GLY A 117 -4.79 -11.45 -14.78
C GLY A 117 -3.57 -12.35 -14.56
N TRP A 118 -3.40 -12.75 -13.32
CA TRP A 118 -2.40 -13.72 -12.91
C TRP A 118 -2.88 -15.14 -13.19
N LYS A 119 -1.97 -15.96 -13.72
CA LYS A 119 -2.20 -17.40 -13.90
C LYS A 119 -1.15 -18.16 -13.09
N PHE A 120 -1.60 -19.06 -12.25
CA PHE A 120 -0.75 -19.90 -11.43
C PHE A 120 -0.98 -21.35 -11.80
N ASN A 121 0.11 -22.12 -11.96
CA ASN A 121 0.10 -23.55 -11.90
C ASN A 121 0.27 -24.00 -10.45
N PRO A 122 0.01 -25.28 -10.09
CA PRO A 122 0.37 -25.81 -8.79
C PRO A 122 1.84 -25.54 -8.46
N GLY A 123 2.14 -25.05 -7.26
CA GLY A 123 3.47 -24.59 -6.88
C GLY A 123 3.84 -23.18 -7.36
N GLY A 124 2.98 -22.52 -8.16
CA GLY A 124 3.18 -21.13 -8.59
C GLY A 124 3.17 -20.18 -7.40
N GLU A 125 4.11 -19.23 -7.37
CA GLU A 125 4.39 -18.37 -6.22
C GLU A 125 3.72 -17.00 -6.31
N VAL A 126 3.15 -16.54 -5.20
CA VAL A 126 2.78 -15.14 -5.00
C VAL A 126 3.50 -14.59 -3.76
N ARG A 127 3.94 -13.34 -3.83
CA ARG A 127 4.61 -12.65 -2.72
C ARG A 127 3.92 -11.33 -2.45
N PHE A 128 3.66 -11.06 -1.17
CA PHE A 128 3.16 -9.76 -0.72
C PHE A 128 3.72 -9.44 0.65
N GLY A 129 3.74 -8.16 1.00
CA GLY A 129 4.18 -7.69 2.31
C GLY A 129 3.04 -7.11 3.14
N LEU A 130 3.23 -7.15 4.45
CA LEU A 130 2.38 -6.51 5.45
C LEU A 130 3.25 -5.56 6.28
N ARG A 131 2.85 -4.31 6.35
CA ARG A 131 3.48 -3.31 7.22
C ARG A 131 2.46 -2.87 8.26
N LEU A 132 2.75 -3.12 9.53
CA LEU A 132 1.91 -2.73 10.66
C LEU A 132 2.59 -1.65 11.48
N MET A 133 1.85 -0.55 11.70
CA MET A 133 2.37 0.65 12.33
C MET A 133 2.03 0.67 13.83
N GLY A 134 2.98 1.13 14.66
CA GLY A 134 2.76 1.33 16.10
C GLY A 134 2.38 0.06 16.86
N PRO A 135 1.55 0.14 17.92
CA PRO A 135 1.26 -0.97 18.82
C PRO A 135 0.66 -2.21 18.13
N ILE A 136 -0.14 -2.02 17.08
CA ILE A 136 -0.78 -3.13 16.35
C ILE A 136 0.23 -4.05 15.65
N SER A 137 1.47 -3.58 15.48
CA SER A 137 2.56 -4.40 14.91
C SER A 137 2.86 -5.67 15.71
N SER A 138 2.47 -5.72 16.97
CA SER A 138 2.55 -6.93 17.80
C SER A 138 1.68 -8.08 17.27
N ALA A 139 0.68 -7.80 16.44
CA ALA A 139 -0.15 -8.83 15.82
C ALA A 139 0.53 -9.55 14.65
N LEU A 140 1.70 -9.09 14.17
CA LEU A 140 2.29 -9.59 12.93
C LEU A 140 2.70 -11.06 13.00
N ALA A 141 3.25 -11.52 14.13
CA ALA A 141 3.56 -12.94 14.34
C ALA A 141 2.29 -13.81 14.28
N ALA A 142 1.24 -13.41 15.00
CA ALA A 142 -0.04 -14.14 14.98
C ALA A 142 -0.69 -14.17 13.58
N ILE A 143 -0.50 -13.12 12.78
CA ILE A 143 -0.94 -13.11 11.39
C ILE A 143 -0.16 -14.14 10.56
N ILE A 144 1.18 -14.18 10.70
CA ILE A 144 2.03 -15.15 10.00
C ILE A 144 1.65 -16.58 10.42
N GLU A 145 1.47 -16.83 11.72
CA GLU A 145 1.04 -18.13 12.26
C GLU A 145 -0.32 -18.57 11.71
N ALA A 146 -1.29 -17.65 11.65
CA ALA A 146 -2.59 -17.93 11.09
C ALA A 146 -2.50 -18.33 9.59
N VAL A 147 -1.72 -17.58 8.80
CA VAL A 147 -1.50 -17.91 7.39
C VAL A 147 -0.71 -19.20 7.23
N ALA A 148 0.26 -19.51 8.12
CA ALA A 148 1.00 -20.76 8.11
C ALA A 148 0.10 -21.95 8.38
N ARG A 149 -0.82 -21.82 9.34
CA ARG A 149 -1.72 -22.89 9.77
C ARG A 149 -2.86 -23.15 8.79
N PHE A 150 -3.47 -22.11 8.24
CA PHE A 150 -4.72 -22.21 7.48
C PHE A 150 -4.54 -21.90 5.99
N GLY A 151 -3.37 -21.39 5.58
CA GLY A 151 -3.17 -20.85 4.24
C GLY A 151 -3.99 -19.60 3.99
N LEU A 152 -4.13 -19.24 2.73
CA LEU A 152 -4.90 -18.06 2.30
C LEU A 152 -5.67 -18.39 1.02
N ALA A 153 -7.00 -18.29 1.05
CA ALA A 153 -7.85 -18.51 -0.12
C ALA A 153 -7.86 -17.25 -1.00
N LEU A 154 -7.17 -17.28 -2.13
CA LEU A 154 -7.14 -16.19 -3.10
C LEU A 154 -7.99 -16.58 -4.32
N GLY A 155 -9.08 -15.80 -4.56
CA GLY A 155 -9.99 -16.08 -5.66
C GLY A 155 -10.65 -17.47 -5.61
N GLY A 156 -10.84 -18.02 -4.42
CA GLY A 156 -11.38 -19.37 -4.21
C GLY A 156 -10.33 -20.49 -4.18
N THR A 157 -9.10 -20.24 -4.63
CA THR A 157 -8.01 -21.21 -4.62
C THR A 157 -7.16 -21.06 -3.37
N GLN A 158 -6.78 -22.22 -2.78
CA GLN A 158 -5.96 -22.25 -1.57
C GLN A 158 -4.47 -22.03 -1.91
N PHE A 159 -3.84 -21.12 -1.18
CA PHE A 159 -2.41 -20.88 -1.20
C PHE A 159 -1.81 -21.18 0.16
N ARG A 160 -0.73 -21.95 0.21
CA ARG A 160 0.00 -22.29 1.44
C ARG A 160 1.17 -21.34 1.67
N LEU A 161 1.45 -20.97 2.93
CA LEU A 161 2.64 -20.19 3.28
C LEU A 161 3.89 -21.07 3.19
N VAL A 162 4.85 -20.63 2.40
CA VAL A 162 6.16 -21.29 2.24
C VAL A 162 7.21 -20.64 3.13
N SER A 163 7.24 -19.31 3.17
CA SER A 163 8.15 -18.58 4.05
C SER A 163 7.63 -17.18 4.35
N ALA A 164 8.07 -16.64 5.48
CA ALA A 164 7.96 -15.22 5.78
C ALA A 164 9.34 -14.66 6.11
N ARG A 165 9.61 -13.43 5.65
CA ARG A 165 10.87 -12.71 5.89
C ARG A 165 10.56 -11.27 6.27
N ASP A 166 11.44 -10.63 7.04
CA ASP A 166 11.35 -9.19 7.27
C ASP A 166 11.94 -8.37 6.10
N GLY A 167 11.91 -7.03 6.23
CA GLY A 167 12.48 -6.12 5.23
C GLY A 167 13.99 -6.25 5.05
N ALA A 168 14.71 -6.76 6.06
CA ALA A 168 16.14 -7.10 6.01
C ALA A 168 16.40 -8.52 5.49
N ARG A 169 15.35 -9.22 5.04
CA ARG A 169 15.37 -10.61 4.54
C ARG A 169 15.66 -11.68 5.62
N GLN A 170 15.62 -11.34 6.90
CA GLN A 170 15.69 -12.31 7.99
C GLN A 170 14.48 -13.24 7.92
N ILE A 171 14.70 -14.55 8.15
CA ILE A 171 13.64 -15.54 8.15
C ILE A 171 12.81 -15.40 9.42
N LEU A 172 11.51 -15.21 9.26
CA LEU A 172 10.52 -15.15 10.33
C LEU A 172 9.77 -16.48 10.47
N TYR A 173 9.56 -17.17 9.34
CA TYR A 173 8.92 -18.47 9.24
C TYR A 173 9.44 -19.20 8.00
N ASP A 174 9.58 -20.54 8.13
CA ASP A 174 9.91 -21.43 7.03
C ASP A 174 9.11 -22.74 7.20
N TRP A 175 8.34 -23.13 6.19
CA TRP A 175 7.48 -24.30 6.22
C TRP A 175 8.23 -25.63 6.44
N ARG A 176 9.53 -25.68 6.17
CA ARG A 176 10.40 -26.82 6.44
C ARG A 176 10.62 -27.07 7.94
N PHE A 177 10.38 -26.05 8.76
CA PHE A 177 10.53 -26.07 10.20
C PHE A 177 9.24 -25.58 10.89
N PRO A 178 8.10 -26.28 10.70
CA PRO A 178 6.79 -25.80 11.13
C PRO A 178 6.63 -25.72 12.66
N ALA A 179 7.47 -26.44 13.41
CA ALA A 179 7.49 -26.37 14.88
C ALA A 179 8.31 -25.20 15.43
N ALA A 180 9.10 -24.52 14.58
CA ALA A 180 9.85 -23.35 15.02
C ALA A 180 8.89 -22.17 15.26
N PRO A 181 9.03 -21.40 16.37
CA PRO A 181 8.19 -20.26 16.62
C PRO A 181 8.43 -19.17 15.58
N VAL A 182 7.35 -18.51 15.18
CA VAL A 182 7.45 -17.35 14.26
C VAL A 182 8.26 -16.24 14.94
N GLN A 183 9.31 -15.81 14.25
CA GLN A 183 10.13 -14.71 14.74
C GLN A 183 9.45 -13.36 14.50
N MET A 184 9.60 -12.46 15.46
CA MET A 184 9.08 -11.12 15.32
C MET A 184 10.07 -10.25 14.52
N PRO A 185 9.64 -9.58 13.43
CA PRO A 185 10.54 -8.71 12.66
C PRO A 185 11.03 -7.52 13.49
N ALA A 186 12.22 -7.04 13.13
CA ALA A 186 12.79 -5.86 13.74
C ALA A 186 11.92 -4.61 13.48
N TRP A 187 12.02 -3.65 14.40
CA TRP A 187 11.42 -2.33 14.20
C TRP A 187 12.15 -1.57 13.10
N GLN A 188 11.36 -0.91 12.27
CA GLN A 188 11.81 0.05 11.27
C GLN A 188 11.24 1.43 11.59
N SER A 189 11.91 2.47 11.13
CA SER A 189 11.49 3.86 11.24
C SER A 189 11.93 4.64 10.01
N LEU A 190 11.42 5.84 9.84
CA LEU A 190 11.91 6.77 8.84
C LEU A 190 13.29 7.30 9.27
N THR A 191 14.22 7.29 8.33
CA THR A 191 15.50 8.01 8.47
C THR A 191 15.31 9.41 7.93
N MET A 192 15.67 10.40 8.76
CA MET A 192 15.50 11.82 8.45
C MET A 192 16.84 12.45 8.05
N GLU A 193 17.53 11.80 7.12
CA GLU A 193 18.76 12.36 6.55
C GLU A 193 18.40 13.56 5.66
N ARG A 194 19.24 14.60 5.76
CA ARG A 194 19.14 15.73 4.84
C ARG A 194 19.74 15.28 3.51
N GLU A 195 18.91 15.34 2.48
CA GLU A 195 19.33 15.08 1.12
C GLU A 195 19.47 16.42 0.39
N THR A 196 20.49 16.58 -0.43
CA THR A 196 20.53 17.66 -1.43
C THR A 196 19.76 17.16 -2.64
N ALA A 197 18.75 17.89 -3.06
CA ALA A 197 17.90 17.48 -4.18
C ALA A 197 17.37 18.73 -4.92
N HIS A 198 17.75 18.87 -6.17
CA HIS A 198 17.27 19.94 -7.06
C HIS A 198 16.32 19.41 -8.12
N ARG A 199 16.40 18.11 -8.39
CA ARG A 199 15.48 17.43 -9.29
C ARG A 199 15.13 16.06 -8.77
N VAL A 200 13.83 15.80 -8.58
CA VAL A 200 13.33 14.56 -8.01
C VAL A 200 12.25 13.97 -8.91
N ARG A 201 12.37 12.69 -9.26
CA ARG A 201 11.32 11.92 -9.91
C ARG A 201 10.48 11.20 -8.87
N ILE A 202 9.21 11.50 -8.83
CA ILE A 202 8.22 10.76 -8.04
C ILE A 202 7.54 9.75 -8.96
N VAL A 203 7.78 8.47 -8.71
CA VAL A 203 7.19 7.37 -9.48
C VAL A 203 6.01 6.79 -8.72
N PHE A 204 4.83 6.81 -9.29
CA PHE A 204 3.62 6.15 -8.79
C PHE A 204 3.59 4.72 -9.33
N LEU A 205 4.15 3.79 -8.54
CA LEU A 205 4.26 2.37 -8.91
C LEU A 205 2.92 1.63 -8.86
N PHE A 206 1.98 2.15 -8.06
CA PHE A 206 0.61 1.67 -7.94
C PHE A 206 -0.36 2.84 -8.02
N PRO A 207 -1.62 2.59 -8.41
CA PRO A 207 -2.60 3.65 -8.54
C PRO A 207 -2.68 4.52 -7.30
N ALA A 208 -2.32 5.78 -7.44
CA ALA A 208 -2.38 6.78 -6.39
C ALA A 208 -3.72 7.51 -6.46
N VAL A 209 -4.56 7.28 -5.46
CA VAL A 209 -5.88 7.94 -5.37
C VAL A 209 -5.72 9.21 -4.55
N PHE A 210 -5.77 10.34 -5.23
CA PHE A 210 -5.67 11.66 -4.63
C PHE A 210 -6.98 12.43 -4.82
N LYS A 211 -7.45 13.09 -3.79
CA LYS A 211 -8.67 13.89 -3.82
C LYS A 211 -8.37 15.35 -3.53
N LEU A 212 -8.88 16.23 -4.38
CA LEU A 212 -8.95 17.65 -4.17
C LEU A 212 -10.43 17.99 -3.96
N ASP A 213 -10.75 18.73 -2.89
CA ASP A 213 -12.12 19.12 -2.55
C ASP A 213 -13.13 17.95 -2.58
N ARG A 214 -12.69 16.80 -2.04
CA ARG A 214 -13.43 15.52 -1.95
C ARG A 214 -13.63 14.80 -3.29
N ALA A 215 -13.21 15.36 -4.43
CA ALA A 215 -13.25 14.72 -5.73
C ALA A 215 -11.86 14.15 -6.11
N PRO A 216 -11.78 12.99 -6.79
CA PRO A 216 -10.52 12.54 -7.38
C PRO A 216 -10.00 13.56 -8.38
N THR A 217 -8.69 13.83 -8.38
CA THR A 217 -8.03 14.59 -9.43
C THR A 217 -6.99 13.72 -10.14
N PHE A 218 -6.82 13.98 -11.43
CA PHE A 218 -5.83 13.32 -12.28
C PHE A 218 -4.91 14.34 -12.96
N SER A 219 -4.95 15.60 -12.49
CA SER A 219 -4.12 16.69 -13.01
C SER A 219 -2.66 16.55 -12.57
N PRO A 220 -1.69 16.46 -13.50
CA PRO A 220 -0.25 16.44 -13.17
C PRO A 220 0.19 17.66 -12.36
N VAL A 221 -0.38 18.83 -12.67
CA VAL A 221 -0.06 20.09 -11.99
C VAL A 221 -0.50 20.04 -10.53
N GLU A 222 -1.72 19.55 -10.27
CA GLU A 222 -2.23 19.39 -8.90
C GLU A 222 -1.44 18.36 -8.09
N PHE A 223 -1.05 17.25 -8.74
CA PHE A 223 -0.17 16.26 -8.09
C PHE A 223 1.17 16.87 -7.73
N ALA A 224 1.80 17.61 -8.63
CA ALA A 224 3.08 18.28 -8.39
C ALA A 224 2.97 19.30 -7.23
N ALA A 225 1.97 20.17 -7.27
CA ALA A 225 1.77 21.24 -6.29
C ALA A 225 1.48 20.70 -4.88
N ARG A 226 0.81 19.55 -4.77
CA ARG A 226 0.29 19.03 -3.49
C ARG A 226 1.03 17.80 -2.96
N PHE A 227 2.00 17.24 -3.68
CA PHE A 227 2.64 15.98 -3.31
C PHE A 227 3.23 16.01 -1.89
N PHE A 228 4.04 17.01 -1.58
CA PHE A 228 4.70 17.09 -0.28
C PHE A 228 3.74 17.40 0.87
N GLU A 229 2.78 18.29 0.66
CA GLU A 229 1.73 18.60 1.63
C GLU A 229 0.91 17.36 1.99
N HIS A 230 0.47 16.61 0.99
CA HIS A 230 -0.30 15.38 1.22
C HIS A 230 0.51 14.27 1.87
N SER A 231 1.79 14.17 1.53
CA SER A 231 2.71 13.22 2.16
C SER A 231 2.90 13.53 3.63
N LEU A 232 3.06 14.81 3.98
CA LEU A 232 3.09 15.29 5.36
C LEU A 232 1.76 14.98 6.07
N GLY A 233 0.63 15.36 5.48
CA GLY A 233 -0.69 15.11 6.06
C GLY A 233 -0.93 13.63 6.34
N ARG A 234 -0.50 12.76 5.43
CA ARG A 234 -0.55 11.31 5.61
C ARG A 234 0.31 10.84 6.79
N ALA A 235 1.52 11.37 6.92
CA ALA A 235 2.43 11.03 8.01
C ALA A 235 1.86 11.48 9.38
N VAL A 236 1.29 12.70 9.45
CA VAL A 236 0.61 13.22 10.65
C VAL A 236 -0.57 12.33 11.05
N GLN A 237 -1.45 11.98 10.10
CA GLN A 237 -2.60 11.11 10.35
C GLN A 237 -2.15 9.72 10.86
N MET A 238 -1.09 9.15 10.27
CA MET A 238 -0.56 7.86 10.69
C MET A 238 0.05 7.94 12.10
N TYR A 239 0.82 8.98 12.38
CA TYR A 239 1.39 9.18 13.71
C TYR A 239 0.30 9.30 14.77
N GLN A 240 -0.72 10.12 14.54
CA GLN A 240 -1.85 10.29 15.45
C GLN A 240 -2.61 8.97 15.65
N ALA A 241 -2.84 8.22 14.58
CA ALA A 241 -3.51 6.92 14.65
C ALA A 241 -2.75 5.88 15.48
N CYS A 242 -1.41 5.93 15.45
CA CYS A 242 -0.53 4.98 16.15
C CYS A 242 -0.20 5.39 17.57
N SER A 243 -0.04 6.69 17.84
CA SER A 243 0.40 7.20 19.16
C SER A 243 -0.77 7.65 20.04
N GLY A 244 -1.94 7.91 19.46
CA GLY A 244 -3.05 8.57 20.15
C GLY A 244 -2.81 10.06 20.44
N VAL A 245 -1.64 10.59 20.09
CA VAL A 245 -1.26 11.98 20.36
C VAL A 245 -1.66 12.86 19.18
N ARG A 246 -2.47 13.86 19.43
CA ARG A 246 -2.72 14.91 18.42
C ARG A 246 -1.50 15.81 18.32
N LEU A 247 -0.94 15.89 17.11
CA LEU A 247 0.09 16.89 16.82
C LEU A 247 -0.58 18.26 16.67
N PRO A 248 0.10 19.34 17.12
CA PRO A 248 -0.28 20.68 16.71
C PRO A 248 -0.21 20.79 15.19
N TRP A 249 -0.75 21.88 14.64
CA TRP A 249 -0.62 22.13 13.21
C TRP A 249 0.85 22.02 12.77
N VAL A 250 1.11 21.13 11.81
CA VAL A 250 2.45 20.95 11.23
C VAL A 250 2.38 21.56 9.84
N GLU A 251 3.07 22.65 9.67
CA GLU A 251 3.18 23.32 8.38
C GLU A 251 4.14 22.58 7.48
N ALA A 252 3.76 22.37 6.23
CA ALA A 252 4.68 21.86 5.23
C ALA A 252 5.77 22.93 4.99
N PRO A 253 7.04 22.55 4.86
CA PRO A 253 8.06 23.51 4.49
C PRO A 253 7.65 24.18 3.18
N PRO A 254 7.85 25.49 3.03
CA PRO A 254 7.61 26.16 1.77
C PRO A 254 8.57 25.56 0.72
N VAL A 255 8.03 24.80 -0.19
CA VAL A 255 8.79 24.15 -1.26
C VAL A 255 8.23 24.67 -2.57
N GLU A 256 9.03 25.46 -3.25
CA GLU A 256 8.75 25.87 -4.63
C GLU A 256 9.13 24.72 -5.57
N ALA A 257 8.27 23.72 -5.68
CA ALA A 257 8.44 22.60 -6.60
C ALA A 257 7.74 22.90 -7.92
N ALA A 258 8.49 23.11 -8.97
CA ALA A 258 7.98 23.24 -10.32
C ALA A 258 7.82 21.87 -10.98
N LEU A 259 6.72 21.66 -11.72
CA LEU A 259 6.57 20.48 -12.58
C LEU A 259 7.53 20.62 -13.77
N ALA A 260 8.60 19.83 -13.79
CA ALA A 260 9.62 19.83 -14.85
C ALA A 260 9.29 18.86 -16.00
N GLY A 261 8.45 17.85 -15.71
CA GLY A 261 7.99 16.87 -16.69
C GLY A 261 7.11 15.82 -16.07
N HIS A 262 6.40 15.07 -16.90
CA HIS A 262 5.61 13.95 -16.41
C HIS A 262 5.32 12.93 -17.49
N ARG A 263 5.03 11.72 -17.07
CA ARG A 263 4.40 10.68 -17.86
C ARG A 263 3.43 9.94 -16.95
N LEU A 264 2.21 10.42 -16.88
CA LEU A 264 1.16 9.88 -16.02
C LEU A 264 0.06 9.25 -16.86
N PHE A 265 -0.58 8.25 -16.26
CA PHE A 265 -1.74 7.56 -16.79
C PHE A 265 -2.84 7.48 -15.74
N HIS A 266 -4.09 7.62 -16.16
CA HIS A 266 -5.25 7.25 -15.36
C HIS A 266 -5.42 5.73 -15.41
N TYR A 267 -4.98 5.03 -14.36
CA TYR A 267 -5.10 3.58 -14.29
C TYR A 267 -6.52 3.21 -13.82
N GLU A 268 -7.25 2.55 -14.71
CA GLU A 268 -8.60 2.08 -14.43
C GLU A 268 -8.55 0.78 -13.63
N LEU A 269 -9.08 0.81 -12.41
CA LEU A 269 -9.09 -0.32 -11.51
C LEU A 269 -10.49 -0.59 -10.95
N PRO A 270 -11.40 -1.15 -11.77
CA PRO A 270 -12.73 -1.49 -11.31
C PRO A 270 -12.67 -2.63 -10.29
N ARG A 271 -13.42 -2.48 -9.21
CA ARG A 271 -13.54 -3.48 -8.15
C ARG A 271 -14.98 -3.75 -7.82
N HIS A 272 -15.35 -5.03 -7.71
CA HIS A 272 -16.60 -5.43 -7.11
C HIS A 272 -16.39 -5.74 -5.61
N SER A 273 -17.18 -5.12 -4.74
CA SER A 273 -17.20 -5.41 -3.31
C SER A 273 -18.31 -6.42 -3.02
N PHE A 274 -17.96 -7.69 -2.87
CA PHE A 274 -18.94 -8.73 -2.52
C PHE A 274 -19.69 -8.45 -1.21
N ARG A 275 -19.05 -7.73 -0.27
CA ARG A 275 -19.67 -7.39 1.02
C ARG A 275 -20.75 -6.32 0.89
N GLN A 276 -20.58 -5.36 -0.02
CA GLN A 276 -21.51 -4.24 -0.22
C GLN A 276 -22.36 -4.42 -1.47
N ASP A 277 -22.12 -5.49 -2.21
CA ASP A 277 -22.68 -5.75 -3.55
C ASP A 277 -22.66 -4.50 -4.44
N LYS A 278 -21.52 -3.82 -4.41
CA LYS A 278 -21.33 -2.55 -5.10
C LYS A 278 -20.02 -2.52 -5.88
N ARG A 279 -20.08 -1.99 -7.09
CA ARG A 279 -18.89 -1.62 -7.83
C ARG A 279 -18.23 -0.42 -7.15
N LEU A 280 -16.93 -0.54 -6.86
CA LEU A 280 -16.08 0.50 -6.29
C LEU A 280 -14.97 0.79 -7.29
N ASP A 281 -14.76 2.05 -7.59
CA ASP A 281 -13.67 2.45 -8.45
C ASP A 281 -12.44 2.77 -7.58
N PHE A 282 -11.35 2.07 -7.89
CA PHE A 282 -10.04 2.26 -7.27
C PHE A 282 -9.08 2.94 -8.25
N ASP A 283 -9.65 3.63 -9.21
CA ASP A 283 -8.92 4.37 -10.23
C ASP A 283 -7.94 5.33 -9.58
N GLY A 284 -6.78 5.48 -10.19
CA GLY A 284 -5.74 6.33 -9.66
C GLY A 284 -4.66 6.60 -10.70
N VAL A 285 -3.68 7.41 -10.34
CA VAL A 285 -2.58 7.78 -11.20
C VAL A 285 -1.43 6.80 -11.06
N VAL A 286 -0.87 6.35 -12.19
CA VAL A 286 0.40 5.62 -12.29
C VAL A 286 1.34 6.35 -13.26
N GLY A 287 2.65 6.09 -13.16
CA GLY A 287 3.66 6.77 -13.95
C GLY A 287 4.56 7.65 -13.10
N TYR A 288 5.09 8.73 -13.64
CA TYR A 288 5.98 9.61 -12.90
C TYR A 288 5.75 11.10 -13.11
N LEU A 289 6.19 11.87 -12.11
CA LEU A 289 6.37 13.32 -12.14
C LEU A 289 7.84 13.64 -11.93
N ASP A 290 8.39 14.57 -12.68
CA ASP A 290 9.68 15.21 -12.40
C ASP A 290 9.43 16.58 -11.78
N LEU A 291 9.92 16.76 -10.57
CA LEU A 291 9.86 18.00 -9.82
C LEU A 291 11.23 18.65 -9.81
N ALA A 292 11.28 19.97 -9.97
CA ALA A 292 12.51 20.76 -9.89
C ALA A 292 12.36 21.93 -8.92
N GLY A 293 13.44 22.28 -8.23
CA GLY A 293 13.49 23.35 -7.23
C GLY A 293 14.49 23.02 -6.11
N ASP A 294 14.48 23.79 -5.04
CA ASP A 294 15.20 23.43 -3.81
C ASP A 294 14.34 22.45 -3.00
N LEU A 295 14.50 21.15 -3.27
CA LEU A 295 13.66 20.08 -2.74
C LEU A 295 14.25 19.39 -1.50
N GLY A 296 15.48 19.73 -1.10
CA GLY A 296 16.18 19.05 -0.01
C GLY A 296 15.41 19.02 1.30
N ALA A 297 14.77 20.14 1.67
CA ALA A 297 13.96 20.26 2.87
C ALA A 297 12.67 19.42 2.81
N ALA A 298 12.18 19.06 1.62
CA ALA A 298 10.97 18.28 1.41
C ALA A 298 11.23 16.77 1.24
N MET A 299 12.47 16.34 1.06
CA MET A 299 12.81 14.92 0.88
C MET A 299 12.31 14.02 2.02
N PRO A 300 12.34 14.42 3.29
CA PRO A 300 11.72 13.62 4.35
C PRO A 300 10.26 13.25 4.11
N TRP A 301 9.49 14.12 3.47
CA TRP A 301 8.09 13.87 3.15
C TRP A 301 7.93 12.91 1.96
N ALA A 302 8.85 13.00 0.99
CA ALA A 302 8.93 12.01 -0.08
C ALA A 302 9.27 10.61 0.46
N ARG A 303 10.22 10.51 1.39
CA ARG A 303 10.55 9.25 2.08
C ARG A 303 9.40 8.74 2.94
N ALA A 304 8.66 9.65 3.57
CA ALA A 304 7.43 9.28 4.27
C ALA A 304 6.39 8.70 3.31
N ALA A 305 6.20 9.27 2.12
CA ALA A 305 5.30 8.74 1.11
C ALA A 305 5.71 7.34 0.61
N GLU A 306 7.00 7.06 0.45
CA GLU A 306 7.50 5.72 0.12
C GLU A 306 7.15 4.70 1.22
N ALA A 307 7.30 5.11 2.49
CA ALA A 307 7.02 4.23 3.62
C ALA A 307 5.51 4.04 3.89
N LEU A 308 4.70 5.10 3.72
CA LEU A 308 3.30 5.13 4.13
C LEU A 308 2.30 5.00 2.99
N HIS A 309 2.80 4.96 1.76
CA HIS A 309 2.04 5.10 0.52
C HIS A 309 1.36 6.48 0.40
N PHE A 310 1.28 6.99 -0.80
CA PHE A 310 0.68 8.28 -1.10
C PHE A 310 -0.84 8.15 -1.32
N GLY A 311 -1.61 9.12 -0.86
CA GLY A 311 -3.05 9.18 -1.08
C GLY A 311 -3.84 8.18 -0.22
N GLN A 312 -4.92 7.67 -0.78
CA GLN A 312 -5.90 6.84 -0.08
C GLN A 312 -5.71 5.35 -0.34
N LYS A 313 -6.38 4.52 0.49
CA LYS A 313 -6.51 3.07 0.30
C LYS A 313 -5.19 2.28 0.36
N ALA A 314 -4.18 2.76 1.09
CA ALA A 314 -2.92 2.04 1.32
C ALA A 314 -3.12 0.65 1.97
N SER A 315 -4.20 0.45 2.74
CA SER A 315 -4.57 -0.87 3.28
C SER A 315 -5.02 -1.88 2.20
N PHE A 316 -5.22 -1.42 0.97
CA PHE A 316 -5.40 -2.25 -0.21
C PHE A 316 -4.13 -2.32 -1.07
N GLY A 317 -3.06 -1.65 -0.68
CA GLY A 317 -1.79 -1.61 -1.41
C GLY A 317 -1.69 -0.46 -2.42
N LEU A 318 -2.68 0.43 -2.50
CA LEU A 318 -2.67 1.55 -3.42
C LEU A 318 -1.69 2.64 -2.98
N GLY A 319 -1.26 3.47 -3.93
CA GLY A 319 -0.43 4.63 -3.68
C GLY A 319 1.03 4.34 -3.34
N LYS A 320 1.56 3.17 -3.69
CA LYS A 320 3.00 2.89 -3.56
C LYS A 320 3.77 3.82 -4.48
N VAL A 321 4.68 4.58 -3.90
CA VAL A 321 5.54 5.52 -4.65
C VAL A 321 7.01 5.25 -4.40
N ARG A 322 7.86 5.80 -5.27
CA ARG A 322 9.31 5.86 -5.13
C ARG A 322 9.79 7.26 -5.48
N ALA A 323 10.65 7.84 -4.67
CA ALA A 323 11.31 9.12 -4.93
C ALA A 323 12.77 8.89 -5.32
N LEU A 324 13.13 9.31 -6.53
CA LEU A 324 14.46 9.18 -7.09
C LEU A 324 15.08 10.59 -7.21
N VAL A 325 16.16 10.84 -6.50
CA VAL A 325 16.95 12.07 -6.71
C VAL A 325 17.68 11.92 -8.04
N LEU A 326 17.47 12.87 -8.93
CA LEU A 326 18.11 12.90 -10.25
C LEU A 326 19.30 13.86 -10.28
N GLU A 327 19.23 14.96 -9.51
CA GLU A 327 20.26 16.00 -9.37
C GLU A 327 20.22 16.59 -7.96
#